data_599971648cc69ecf5859ecddefaafa76
#
_entry.id   599971648cc69ecf5859ecddefaafa76
#
_cell.length_a   1.000
_cell.length_b   1.000
_cell.length_c   1.000
_cell.angle_alpha   90.00
_cell.angle_beta   90.00
_cell.angle_gamma   90.00
#
_symmetry.space_group_name_H-M   'P 1'
#
loop_
_entity.id
_entity.type
_entity.pdbx_description
1 polymer ?
#
loop_
_entity_poly.entity_id
_entity_poly.type
_entity_poly.pdbx_seq_one_letter_code
_entity_poly.pdbx_strand_id
1 'polypeptide(L)'
;MANMTSSVSASQVAGELASATFEEIPALVEHYREDPRQQVIKACERALKRHAKELAERERVNDMYELMHELGGDGVVVGVDEVGRGSVAGPLTVCAVCLPMEPRVWGINDSKKLTPARRELLSVKIAEVATAIGFCHIAPKDIDEMGMARAIRTAVAGAVADTGLEPDCVLMDGNPLGAVPNARDVVKGDAKIACIAAASIMAKVTRDEMMVEYDAEYPEYHLAESKGYASPEHIEAIRKHGLCPLHRVSFCGNFLQTERLF
;
A
#
# COMPACT_ATOMS: atom_id res chain seq x y z
N MET A 1 -54.06 -13.00 -0.67
CA MET A 1 -53.35 -12.34 0.44
C MET A 1 -52.78 -11.05 -0.12
N ALA A 2 -53.30 -9.90 0.30
CA ALA A 2 -53.00 -8.61 -0.31
C ALA A 2 -51.64 -8.10 0.16
N ASN A 3 -50.87 -7.62 -0.81
CA ASN A 3 -49.53 -7.07 -0.71
C ASN A 3 -49.43 -5.93 0.34
N MET A 4 -48.68 -6.14 1.40
CA MET A 4 -48.34 -5.11 2.41
C MET A 4 -47.14 -4.21 2.01
N THR A 5 -46.87 -4.02 0.72
CA THR A 5 -45.73 -3.23 0.22
C THR A 5 -46.04 -1.74 -0.04
N SER A 6 -47.21 -1.21 0.40
CA SER A 6 -47.70 0.09 -0.09
C SER A 6 -47.43 1.31 0.79
N SER A 7 -46.63 1.22 1.87
CA SER A 7 -46.39 2.40 2.74
C SER A 7 -45.03 3.07 2.52
N VAL A 8 -44.04 2.39 1.94
CA VAL A 8 -42.66 2.92 1.72
C VAL A 8 -42.53 3.52 0.34
N SER A 9 -42.08 4.78 0.24
CA SER A 9 -41.88 5.42 -1.06
C SER A 9 -40.71 4.79 -1.81
N ALA A 10 -40.70 4.85 -3.15
CA ALA A 10 -39.62 4.34 -3.96
C ALA A 10 -38.27 5.01 -3.63
N SER A 11 -38.30 6.27 -3.20
CA SER A 11 -37.10 7.00 -2.74
C SER A 11 -36.54 6.45 -1.41
N GLN A 12 -37.42 6.07 -0.49
CA GLN A 12 -37.00 5.45 0.78
C GLN A 12 -36.37 4.09 0.54
N VAL A 13 -36.99 3.24 -0.32
CA VAL A 13 -36.41 1.93 -0.72
C VAL A 13 -35.05 2.12 -1.38
N ALA A 14 -34.91 3.09 -2.29
CA ALA A 14 -33.64 3.37 -2.93
C ALA A 14 -32.57 3.86 -1.92
N GLY A 15 -32.98 4.64 -0.91
CA GLY A 15 -32.10 5.06 0.19
C GLY A 15 -31.64 3.88 1.05
N GLU A 16 -32.57 2.99 1.43
CA GLU A 16 -32.28 1.77 2.18
C GLU A 16 -31.28 0.87 1.46
N LEU A 17 -31.54 0.56 0.18
CA LEU A 17 -30.63 -0.21 -0.65
C LEU A 17 -29.26 0.48 -0.83
N ALA A 18 -29.20 1.80 -0.87
CA ALA A 18 -27.96 2.54 -1.00
C ALA A 18 -27.09 2.50 0.26
N SER A 19 -27.73 2.50 1.45
CA SER A 19 -27.05 2.46 2.76
C SER A 19 -26.84 1.05 3.30
N ALA A 20 -27.45 0.02 2.69
CA ALA A 20 -27.34 -1.37 3.11
C ALA A 20 -25.88 -1.86 3.11
N THR A 21 -25.53 -2.60 4.16
CA THR A 21 -24.24 -3.29 4.28
C THR A 21 -24.10 -4.42 3.25
N PHE A 22 -22.90 -4.92 3.10
CA PHE A 22 -22.62 -6.05 2.18
C PHE A 22 -23.51 -7.27 2.48
N GLU A 23 -23.67 -7.59 3.76
CA GLU A 23 -24.45 -8.74 4.25
C GLU A 23 -25.95 -8.57 4.08
N GLU A 24 -26.46 -7.33 4.11
CA GLU A 24 -27.90 -7.00 4.01
C GLU A 24 -28.40 -6.97 2.56
N ILE A 25 -27.55 -6.63 1.59
CA ILE A 25 -27.94 -6.42 0.19
C ILE A 25 -28.72 -7.60 -0.40
N PRO A 26 -28.27 -8.88 -0.28
CA PRO A 26 -28.98 -10.00 -0.89
C PRO A 26 -30.42 -10.15 -0.36
N ALA A 27 -30.61 -10.02 0.95
CA ALA A 27 -31.94 -10.13 1.57
C ALA A 27 -32.86 -8.97 1.19
N LEU A 28 -32.33 -7.74 1.16
CA LEU A 28 -33.10 -6.56 0.74
C LEU A 28 -33.50 -6.61 -0.73
N VAL A 29 -32.61 -7.03 -1.60
CA VAL A 29 -32.94 -7.17 -3.03
C VAL A 29 -34.00 -8.26 -3.25
N GLU A 30 -33.93 -9.37 -2.53
CA GLU A 30 -34.97 -10.41 -2.63
C GLU A 30 -36.31 -9.91 -2.08
N HIS A 31 -36.31 -9.11 -0.99
CA HIS A 31 -37.52 -8.49 -0.45
C HIS A 31 -38.24 -7.58 -1.46
N TYR A 32 -37.48 -6.80 -2.25
CA TYR A 32 -38.02 -5.88 -3.24
C TYR A 32 -38.09 -6.44 -4.67
N ARG A 33 -37.84 -7.73 -4.85
CA ARG A 33 -37.71 -8.38 -6.18
C ARG A 33 -38.94 -8.18 -7.08
N GLU A 34 -40.14 -8.22 -6.50
CA GLU A 34 -41.41 -8.10 -7.24
C GLU A 34 -41.96 -6.66 -7.29
N ASP A 35 -41.22 -5.67 -6.82
CA ASP A 35 -41.64 -4.27 -6.84
C ASP A 35 -41.61 -3.73 -8.28
N PRO A 36 -42.80 -3.31 -8.86
CA PRO A 36 -42.85 -2.92 -10.26
C PRO A 36 -42.29 -1.52 -10.55
N ARG A 37 -41.95 -0.76 -9.51
CA ARG A 37 -41.48 0.63 -9.66
C ARG A 37 -40.09 0.68 -10.25
N GLN A 38 -39.91 1.35 -11.38
CA GLN A 38 -38.63 1.46 -12.11
C GLN A 38 -37.49 2.01 -11.25
N GLN A 39 -37.80 2.92 -10.30
CA GLN A 39 -36.79 3.47 -9.39
C GLN A 39 -36.26 2.41 -8.43
N VAL A 40 -37.12 1.50 -7.95
CA VAL A 40 -36.74 0.39 -7.06
C VAL A 40 -35.93 -0.65 -7.85
N ILE A 41 -36.38 -1.04 -9.04
CA ILE A 41 -35.66 -1.97 -9.90
C ILE A 41 -34.21 -1.49 -10.12
N LYS A 42 -34.03 -0.22 -10.53
CA LYS A 42 -32.69 0.37 -10.73
C LYS A 42 -31.87 0.46 -9.44
N ALA A 43 -32.51 0.62 -8.29
CA ALA A 43 -31.81 0.64 -6.99
C ALA A 43 -31.31 -0.78 -6.64
N CYS A 44 -32.12 -1.82 -6.86
CA CYS A 44 -31.72 -3.22 -6.70
C CYS A 44 -30.54 -3.59 -7.62
N GLU A 45 -30.61 -3.23 -8.90
CA GLU A 45 -29.52 -3.48 -9.86
C GLU A 45 -28.20 -2.82 -9.40
N ARG A 46 -28.24 -1.57 -8.93
CA ARG A 46 -27.05 -0.87 -8.39
C ARG A 46 -26.51 -1.55 -7.15
N ALA A 47 -27.39 -1.96 -6.22
CA ALA A 47 -27.02 -2.66 -4.99
C ALA A 47 -26.35 -4.01 -5.32
N LEU A 48 -26.93 -4.79 -6.22
CA LEU A 48 -26.35 -6.06 -6.69
C LEU A 48 -24.97 -5.86 -7.36
N LYS A 49 -24.83 -4.83 -8.19
CA LYS A 49 -23.53 -4.51 -8.81
C LYS A 49 -22.48 -4.13 -7.78
N ARG A 50 -22.87 -3.36 -6.74
CA ARG A 50 -21.99 -3.02 -5.61
C ARG A 50 -21.59 -4.26 -4.83
N HIS A 51 -22.56 -5.13 -4.50
CA HIS A 51 -22.34 -6.39 -3.80
C HIS A 51 -21.39 -7.32 -4.57
N ALA A 52 -21.63 -7.53 -5.86
CA ALA A 52 -20.77 -8.36 -6.70
C ALA A 52 -19.32 -7.83 -6.77
N LYS A 53 -19.14 -6.49 -6.85
CA LYS A 53 -17.82 -5.87 -6.82
C LYS A 53 -17.09 -6.09 -5.49
N GLU A 54 -17.83 -5.94 -4.38
CA GLU A 54 -17.25 -6.13 -3.05
C GLU A 54 -16.96 -7.62 -2.79
N LEU A 55 -17.80 -8.53 -3.27
CA LEU A 55 -17.57 -9.97 -3.19
C LEU A 55 -16.27 -10.36 -3.91
N ALA A 56 -16.10 -9.91 -5.15
CA ALA A 56 -14.87 -10.17 -5.90
C ALA A 56 -13.62 -9.59 -5.22
N GLU A 57 -13.75 -8.43 -4.57
CA GLU A 57 -12.63 -7.84 -3.80
C GLU A 57 -12.33 -8.65 -2.53
N ARG A 58 -13.36 -9.15 -1.84
CA ARG A 58 -13.18 -10.02 -0.68
C ARG A 58 -12.53 -11.35 -1.07
N GLU A 59 -12.97 -11.97 -2.18
CA GLU A 59 -12.36 -13.18 -2.74
C GLU A 59 -10.88 -12.94 -3.04
N ARG A 60 -10.55 -11.85 -3.73
CA ARG A 60 -9.16 -11.48 -4.05
C ARG A 60 -8.29 -11.33 -2.78
N VAL A 61 -8.82 -10.70 -1.73
CA VAL A 61 -8.08 -10.54 -0.47
C VAL A 61 -7.94 -11.91 0.23
N ASN A 62 -8.97 -12.74 0.20
CA ASN A 62 -8.90 -14.11 0.71
C ASN A 62 -7.75 -14.88 0.05
N ASP A 63 -7.68 -14.85 -1.30
CA ASP A 63 -6.60 -15.51 -2.04
C ASP A 63 -5.21 -15.00 -1.62
N MET A 64 -5.08 -13.70 -1.29
CA MET A 64 -3.82 -13.13 -0.80
C MET A 64 -3.41 -13.68 0.57
N TYR A 65 -4.36 -13.90 1.47
CA TYR A 65 -4.09 -14.51 2.78
C TYR A 65 -3.83 -16.01 2.66
N GLU A 66 -4.56 -16.70 1.80
CA GLU A 66 -4.35 -18.12 1.56
C GLU A 66 -2.97 -18.41 0.96
N LEU A 67 -2.56 -17.62 -0.03
CA LEU A 67 -1.23 -17.72 -0.61
C LEU A 67 -0.12 -17.33 0.39
N MET A 68 -0.38 -16.36 1.29
CA MET A 68 0.52 -16.03 2.39
C MET A 68 0.75 -17.24 3.29
N HIS A 69 -0.32 -17.94 3.68
CA HIS A 69 -0.25 -19.13 4.50
C HIS A 69 0.41 -20.31 3.75
N GLU A 70 0.04 -20.55 2.49
CA GLU A 70 0.63 -21.60 1.67
C GLU A 70 2.16 -21.48 1.55
N LEU A 71 2.67 -20.26 1.33
CA LEU A 71 4.10 -20.00 1.21
C LEU A 71 4.81 -19.87 2.54
N GLY A 72 4.16 -19.31 3.56
CA GLY A 72 4.75 -19.04 4.87
C GLY A 72 4.65 -20.19 5.86
N GLY A 73 3.61 -21.02 5.76
CA GLY A 73 3.27 -22.09 6.72
C GLY A 73 2.54 -21.56 7.96
N ASP A 74 2.48 -22.38 9.00
CA ASP A 74 1.78 -22.10 10.27
C ASP A 74 2.60 -21.26 11.26
N GLY A 75 3.85 -20.94 10.93
CA GLY A 75 4.76 -20.20 11.78
C GLY A 75 4.59 -18.68 11.70
N VAL A 76 5.56 -17.97 12.24
CA VAL A 76 5.65 -16.50 12.16
C VAL A 76 6.06 -16.08 10.74
N VAL A 77 5.12 -15.51 9.99
CA VAL A 77 5.32 -15.06 8.61
C VAL A 77 5.39 -13.54 8.57
N VAL A 78 6.49 -13.00 8.04
CA VAL A 78 6.70 -11.55 7.89
C VAL A 78 6.78 -11.22 6.41
N GLY A 79 5.97 -10.24 5.98
CA GLY A 79 6.03 -9.66 4.64
C GLY A 79 6.90 -8.40 4.64
N VAL A 80 7.71 -8.22 3.60
CA VAL A 80 8.62 -7.08 3.47
C VAL A 80 8.47 -6.42 2.11
N ASP A 81 8.47 -5.08 2.09
CA ASP A 81 8.56 -4.28 0.85
C ASP A 81 9.36 -3.01 1.08
N GLU A 82 9.92 -2.46 -0.03
CA GLU A 82 10.70 -1.24 -0.02
C GLU A 82 10.06 -0.13 -0.85
N VAL A 83 10.32 1.12 -0.42
CA VAL A 83 9.98 2.32 -1.17
C VAL A 83 11.17 3.28 -1.24
N GLY A 84 11.26 4.02 -2.35
CA GLY A 84 12.34 4.99 -2.53
C GLY A 84 13.63 4.41 -3.11
N ARG A 85 13.65 3.19 -3.63
CA ARG A 85 14.83 2.57 -4.27
C ARG A 85 15.37 3.41 -5.43
N GLY A 86 14.48 3.89 -6.31
CA GLY A 86 14.86 4.69 -7.51
C GLY A 86 14.74 6.21 -7.31
N SER A 87 14.51 6.72 -6.10
CA SER A 87 14.43 8.16 -5.86
C SER A 87 15.83 8.78 -5.81
N VAL A 88 15.94 10.04 -6.24
CA VAL A 88 17.19 10.82 -6.24
C VAL A 88 17.39 11.61 -4.94
N ALA A 89 16.33 11.71 -4.12
CA ALA A 89 16.37 12.34 -2.80
C ALA A 89 15.53 11.54 -1.79
N GLY A 90 15.84 11.73 -0.51
CA GLY A 90 15.19 11.06 0.61
C GLY A 90 15.68 9.63 0.87
N PRO A 91 15.26 9.04 2.00
CA PRO A 91 15.71 7.73 2.43
C PRO A 91 15.20 6.59 1.54
N LEU A 92 15.90 5.47 1.55
CA LEU A 92 15.32 4.17 1.27
C LEU A 92 14.57 3.72 2.52
N THR A 93 13.29 3.41 2.39
CA THR A 93 12.45 2.94 3.49
C THR A 93 12.00 1.52 3.23
N VAL A 94 12.24 0.62 4.18
CA VAL A 94 11.75 -0.76 4.17
C VAL A 94 10.80 -0.91 5.36
N CYS A 95 9.69 -1.59 5.12
CA CYS A 95 8.75 -2.00 6.15
C CYS A 95 8.65 -3.54 6.18
N ALA A 96 8.52 -4.08 7.38
CA ALA A 96 8.26 -5.48 7.66
C ALA A 96 6.94 -5.58 8.45
N VAL A 97 6.01 -6.45 8.01
CA VAL A 97 4.69 -6.60 8.64
C VAL A 97 4.38 -8.06 8.88
N CYS A 98 3.99 -8.40 10.11
CA CYS A 98 3.40 -9.68 10.46
C CYS A 98 1.88 -9.51 10.59
N LEU A 99 1.10 -10.14 9.72
CA LEU A 99 -0.36 -10.14 9.81
C LEU A 99 -0.87 -11.47 10.38
N PRO A 100 -1.88 -11.45 11.27
CA PRO A 100 -2.62 -12.66 11.63
C PRO A 100 -3.51 -13.11 10.45
N MET A 101 -3.91 -14.37 10.43
CA MET A 101 -4.90 -14.84 9.45
C MET A 101 -6.29 -14.23 9.65
N GLU A 102 -6.62 -13.87 10.89
CA GLU A 102 -7.85 -13.15 11.28
C GLU A 102 -7.54 -12.17 12.43
N PRO A 103 -8.17 -10.97 12.44
CA PRO A 103 -9.06 -10.44 11.40
C PRO A 103 -8.30 -10.02 10.13
N ARG A 104 -8.94 -10.15 8.96
CA ARG A 104 -8.36 -9.75 7.67
C ARG A 104 -8.46 -8.24 7.43
N VAL A 105 -7.44 -7.67 6.82
CA VAL A 105 -7.46 -6.27 6.36
C VAL A 105 -8.04 -6.18 4.96
N TRP A 106 -9.33 -5.87 4.86
CA TRP A 106 -10.04 -5.80 3.60
C TRP A 106 -9.62 -4.60 2.74
N GLY A 107 -9.40 -4.87 1.46
CA GLY A 107 -9.06 -3.86 0.47
C GLY A 107 -7.57 -3.55 0.34
N ILE A 108 -6.68 -4.32 1.00
CA ILE A 108 -5.23 -4.24 0.75
C ILE A 108 -4.91 -4.60 -0.71
N ASN A 109 -3.92 -3.94 -1.28
CA ASN A 109 -3.45 -4.16 -2.65
C ASN A 109 -2.06 -3.52 -2.81
N ASP A 110 -1.41 -3.74 -3.94
CA ASP A 110 -0.26 -2.96 -4.39
C ASP A 110 -0.50 -1.47 -4.14
N SER A 111 0.38 -0.83 -3.37
CA SER A 111 0.22 0.56 -2.93
C SER A 111 0.11 1.55 -4.08
N LYS A 112 0.66 1.24 -5.25
CA LYS A 112 0.60 2.07 -6.47
C LYS A 112 -0.78 2.06 -7.13
N LYS A 113 -1.62 1.03 -6.84
CA LYS A 113 -3.00 0.93 -7.32
C LYS A 113 -4.01 1.63 -6.42
N LEU A 114 -3.58 2.09 -5.25
CA LEU A 114 -4.41 2.76 -4.26
C LEU A 114 -4.27 4.28 -4.36
N THR A 115 -5.37 5.00 -4.12
CA THR A 115 -5.30 6.46 -3.94
C THR A 115 -4.60 6.81 -2.63
N PRO A 116 -4.00 8.01 -2.48
CA PRO A 116 -3.38 8.43 -1.22
C PRO A 116 -4.32 8.26 -0.01
N ALA A 117 -5.53 8.79 -0.07
CA ALA A 117 -6.53 8.67 1.01
C ALA A 117 -6.87 7.20 1.34
N ARG A 118 -6.87 6.30 0.35
CA ARG A 118 -7.10 4.88 0.60
C ARG A 118 -5.92 4.22 1.27
N ARG A 119 -4.67 4.59 0.91
CA ARG A 119 -3.46 4.11 1.60
C ARG A 119 -3.44 4.54 3.07
N GLU A 120 -3.72 5.81 3.36
CA GLU A 120 -3.81 6.34 4.72
C GLU A 120 -4.84 5.60 5.56
N LEU A 121 -6.06 5.39 5.02
CA LEU A 121 -7.09 4.61 5.71
C LEU A 121 -6.64 3.17 5.98
N LEU A 122 -5.96 2.54 5.02
CA LEU A 122 -5.50 1.16 5.17
C LEU A 122 -4.29 1.06 6.10
N SER A 123 -3.40 2.06 6.15
CA SER A 123 -2.27 2.06 7.09
C SER A 123 -2.74 2.05 8.54
N VAL A 124 -3.78 2.81 8.86
CA VAL A 124 -4.41 2.77 10.20
C VAL A 124 -4.96 1.37 10.50
N LYS A 125 -5.70 0.77 9.56
CA LYS A 125 -6.26 -0.59 9.75
C LYS A 125 -5.18 -1.65 9.87
N ILE A 126 -4.09 -1.54 9.10
CA ILE A 126 -2.95 -2.45 9.21
C ILE A 126 -2.31 -2.31 10.59
N ALA A 127 -2.11 -1.08 11.10
CA ALA A 127 -1.55 -0.85 12.42
C ALA A 127 -2.43 -1.40 13.56
N GLU A 128 -3.76 -1.41 13.38
CA GLU A 128 -4.70 -1.99 14.35
C GLU A 128 -4.69 -3.53 14.37
N VAL A 129 -4.41 -4.18 13.24
CA VAL A 129 -4.54 -5.63 13.05
C VAL A 129 -3.20 -6.35 13.12
N ALA A 130 -2.11 -5.73 12.65
CA ALA A 130 -0.80 -6.37 12.57
C ALA A 130 -0.30 -6.83 13.95
N THR A 131 0.24 -8.03 14.01
CA THR A 131 0.91 -8.55 15.20
C THR A 131 2.20 -7.79 15.50
N ALA A 132 2.91 -7.40 14.44
CA ALA A 132 4.10 -6.56 14.54
C ALA A 132 4.33 -5.80 13.23
N ILE A 133 4.93 -4.62 13.36
CA ILE A 133 5.39 -3.78 12.25
C ILE A 133 6.78 -3.28 12.62
N GLY A 134 7.71 -3.37 11.68
CA GLY A 134 9.05 -2.84 11.83
C GLY A 134 9.48 -2.02 10.63
N PHE A 135 10.27 -0.99 10.85
CA PHE A 135 10.78 -0.10 9.83
C PHE A 135 12.32 -0.02 9.88
N CYS A 136 12.89 0.22 8.71
CA CYS A 136 14.27 0.65 8.62
C CYS A 136 14.43 1.68 7.50
N HIS A 137 15.10 2.79 7.83
CA HIS A 137 15.37 3.88 6.90
C HIS A 137 16.87 3.99 6.70
N ILE A 138 17.32 3.95 5.44
CA ILE A 138 18.72 4.20 5.10
C ILE A 138 18.84 5.61 4.52
N ALA A 139 19.64 6.44 5.14
CA ALA A 139 19.82 7.83 4.73
C ALA A 139 20.49 7.93 3.33
N PRO A 140 20.27 9.03 2.61
CA PRO A 140 20.89 9.27 1.29
C PRO A 140 22.41 9.09 1.28
N LYS A 141 23.09 9.65 2.25
CA LYS A 141 24.54 9.54 2.40
C LYS A 141 25.00 8.09 2.56
N ASP A 142 24.32 7.31 3.39
CA ASP A 142 24.67 5.90 3.61
C ASP A 142 24.41 5.06 2.35
N ILE A 143 23.39 5.40 1.56
CA ILE A 143 23.15 4.77 0.26
C ILE A 143 24.29 5.05 -0.71
N ASP A 144 24.77 6.29 -0.77
CA ASP A 144 25.91 6.67 -1.60
C ASP A 144 27.21 5.95 -1.16
N GLU A 145 27.44 5.78 0.13
CA GLU A 145 28.63 5.13 0.67
C GLU A 145 28.63 3.61 0.48
N MET A 146 27.50 2.93 0.73
CA MET A 146 27.46 1.47 0.70
C MET A 146 26.91 0.88 -0.61
N GLY A 147 26.25 1.69 -1.42
CA GLY A 147 25.57 1.27 -2.64
C GLY A 147 24.21 0.63 -2.38
N MET A 148 23.31 0.73 -3.37
CA MET A 148 21.90 0.34 -3.24
C MET A 148 21.68 -1.13 -2.84
N ALA A 149 22.47 -2.05 -3.38
CA ALA A 149 22.31 -3.48 -3.06
C ALA A 149 22.60 -3.80 -1.58
N ARG A 150 23.58 -3.15 -0.99
CA ARG A 150 23.89 -3.28 0.43
C ARG A 150 22.89 -2.54 1.28
N ALA A 151 22.45 -1.35 0.86
CA ALA A 151 21.43 -0.56 1.53
C ALA A 151 20.13 -1.34 1.67
N ILE A 152 19.66 -2.00 0.60
CA ILE A 152 18.45 -2.86 0.66
C ILE A 152 18.64 -4.00 1.66
N ARG A 153 19.76 -4.74 1.59
CA ARG A 153 20.00 -5.84 2.54
C ARG A 153 20.00 -5.36 3.99
N THR A 154 20.68 -4.26 4.26
CA THR A 154 20.73 -3.66 5.60
C THR A 154 19.35 -3.22 6.06
N ALA A 155 18.58 -2.57 5.18
CA ALA A 155 17.24 -2.10 5.51
C ALA A 155 16.26 -3.25 5.75
N VAL A 156 16.31 -4.31 4.95
CA VAL A 156 15.47 -5.51 5.14
C VAL A 156 15.80 -6.18 6.48
N ALA A 157 17.07 -6.41 6.77
CA ALA A 157 17.48 -7.00 8.05
C ALA A 157 17.07 -6.11 9.23
N GLY A 158 17.24 -4.79 9.10
CA GLY A 158 16.84 -3.82 10.12
C GLY A 158 15.33 -3.79 10.36
N ALA A 159 14.52 -3.76 9.29
CA ALA A 159 13.06 -3.76 9.40
C ALA A 159 12.51 -5.07 10.02
N VAL A 160 13.08 -6.22 9.63
CA VAL A 160 12.69 -7.50 10.25
C VAL A 160 13.08 -7.53 11.73
N ALA A 161 14.27 -7.07 12.09
CA ALA A 161 14.71 -7.00 13.50
C ALA A 161 13.84 -6.03 14.32
N ASP A 162 13.40 -4.91 13.74
CA ASP A 162 12.55 -3.90 14.40
C ASP A 162 11.13 -4.44 14.73
N THR A 163 10.68 -5.51 14.07
CA THR A 163 9.43 -6.21 14.47
C THR A 163 9.52 -6.86 15.85
N GLY A 164 10.71 -7.12 16.36
CA GLY A 164 10.94 -7.87 17.60
C GLY A 164 10.59 -9.36 17.52
N LEU A 165 10.29 -9.88 16.31
CA LEU A 165 9.93 -11.28 16.07
C LEU A 165 11.11 -12.07 15.51
N GLU A 166 11.07 -13.39 15.73
CA GLU A 166 11.93 -14.36 15.03
C GLU A 166 11.09 -15.09 13.96
N PRO A 167 11.11 -14.61 12.69
CA PRO A 167 10.24 -15.18 11.65
C PRO A 167 10.71 -16.53 11.17
N ASP A 168 9.76 -17.47 11.05
CA ASP A 168 9.98 -18.77 10.40
C ASP A 168 10.09 -18.62 8.88
N CYS A 169 9.41 -17.60 8.32
CA CYS A 169 9.46 -17.27 6.91
C CYS A 169 9.36 -15.74 6.70
N VAL A 170 10.21 -15.20 5.83
CA VAL A 170 10.13 -13.82 5.36
C VAL A 170 9.78 -13.82 3.87
N LEU A 171 8.62 -13.25 3.53
CA LEU A 171 8.14 -13.10 2.15
C LEU A 171 8.44 -11.68 1.66
N MET A 172 9.11 -11.55 0.53
CA MET A 172 9.56 -10.26 0.03
C MET A 172 9.17 -10.05 -1.44
N ASP A 173 8.77 -8.83 -1.82
CA ASP A 173 8.63 -8.49 -3.22
C ASP A 173 10.00 -8.35 -3.88
N GLY A 174 10.24 -9.15 -4.91
CA GLY A 174 11.53 -9.23 -5.60
C GLY A 174 12.61 -10.02 -4.84
N ASN A 175 13.85 -9.89 -5.31
CA ASN A 175 14.97 -10.71 -4.81
C ASN A 175 15.36 -10.28 -3.37
N PRO A 176 15.31 -11.19 -2.37
CA PRO A 176 15.66 -10.90 -0.98
C PRO A 176 17.16 -10.61 -0.76
N LEU A 177 18.01 -10.79 -1.79
CA LEU A 177 19.45 -10.49 -1.76
C LEU A 177 20.22 -11.18 -0.61
N GLY A 178 19.67 -12.22 0.00
CA GLY A 178 20.25 -12.88 1.18
C GLY A 178 20.29 -11.97 2.41
N ALA A 179 19.33 -11.06 2.55
CA ALA A 179 19.27 -10.10 3.65
C ALA A 179 19.04 -10.75 5.01
N VAL A 180 18.17 -11.76 5.05
CA VAL A 180 17.82 -12.51 6.25
C VAL A 180 17.71 -14.00 5.93
N PRO A 181 17.92 -14.90 6.92
CA PRO A 181 17.61 -16.30 6.78
C PRO A 181 16.12 -16.52 6.45
N ASN A 182 15.81 -17.63 5.79
CA ASN A 182 14.43 -18.01 5.46
C ASN A 182 13.65 -17.01 4.58
N ALA A 183 14.33 -16.06 3.91
CA ALA A 183 13.72 -15.17 2.98
C ALA A 183 13.38 -15.88 1.66
N ARG A 184 12.17 -15.62 1.16
CA ARG A 184 11.68 -16.11 -0.14
C ARG A 184 11.21 -14.92 -0.98
N ASP A 185 11.62 -14.90 -2.24
CA ASP A 185 11.15 -13.91 -3.20
C ASP A 185 9.81 -14.30 -3.81
N VAL A 186 8.93 -13.32 -3.94
CA VAL A 186 7.64 -13.47 -4.61
C VAL A 186 7.50 -12.39 -5.67
N VAL A 187 7.53 -12.78 -6.92
CA VAL A 187 7.39 -11.83 -8.04
C VAL A 187 6.02 -11.15 -7.99
N LYS A 188 5.99 -9.81 -7.87
CA LYS A 188 4.79 -8.99 -7.65
C LYS A 188 4.06 -9.41 -6.38
N GLY A 189 4.81 -9.62 -5.31
CA GLY A 189 4.31 -10.04 -4.02
C GLY A 189 3.35 -9.02 -3.40
N ASP A 190 3.60 -7.73 -3.62
CA ASP A 190 2.75 -6.61 -3.22
C ASP A 190 1.29 -6.69 -3.76
N ALA A 191 1.09 -7.36 -4.89
CA ALA A 191 -0.23 -7.58 -5.47
C ALA A 191 -0.85 -8.96 -5.13
N LYS A 192 -0.10 -9.89 -4.50
CA LYS A 192 -0.49 -11.29 -4.34
C LYS A 192 -0.50 -11.79 -2.89
N ILE A 193 0.30 -11.19 -2.00
CA ILE A 193 0.53 -11.66 -0.65
C ILE A 193 0.10 -10.61 0.35
N ALA A 194 -0.74 -10.96 1.30
CA ALA A 194 -1.34 -10.01 2.23
C ALA A 194 -0.31 -9.24 3.06
N CYS A 195 0.65 -9.90 3.68
CA CYS A 195 1.68 -9.25 4.50
C CYS A 195 2.64 -8.38 3.67
N ILE A 196 2.96 -8.74 2.42
CA ILE A 196 3.77 -7.89 1.52
C ILE A 196 2.99 -6.64 1.11
N ALA A 197 1.70 -6.79 0.73
CA ALA A 197 0.84 -5.66 0.40
C ALA A 197 0.70 -4.70 1.58
N ALA A 198 0.57 -5.22 2.81
CA ALA A 198 0.55 -4.41 4.02
C ALA A 198 1.88 -3.66 4.21
N ALA A 199 3.03 -4.33 4.05
CA ALA A 199 4.35 -3.71 4.13
C ALA A 199 4.52 -2.61 3.07
N SER A 200 4.07 -2.84 1.83
CA SER A 200 4.07 -1.86 0.73
C SER A 200 3.29 -0.59 1.08
N ILE A 201 2.08 -0.75 1.64
CA ILE A 201 1.24 0.38 2.06
C ILE A 201 1.92 1.15 3.20
N MET A 202 2.39 0.46 4.24
CA MET A 202 3.03 1.07 5.40
C MET A 202 4.32 1.81 5.01
N ALA A 203 5.20 1.18 4.23
CA ALA A 203 6.42 1.81 3.73
C ALA A 203 6.11 3.07 2.91
N LYS A 204 5.08 3.00 2.03
CA LYS A 204 4.69 4.12 1.16
C LYS A 204 4.13 5.29 1.94
N VAL A 205 3.22 5.05 2.90
CA VAL A 205 2.62 6.12 3.72
C VAL A 205 3.71 6.79 4.55
N THR A 206 4.47 6.04 5.32
CA THR A 206 5.54 6.56 6.18
C THR A 206 6.57 7.37 5.40
N ARG A 207 7.04 6.86 4.24
CA ARG A 207 8.03 7.62 3.47
C ARG A 207 7.44 8.87 2.81
N ASP A 208 6.19 8.81 2.35
CA ASP A 208 5.54 9.97 1.75
C ASP A 208 5.34 11.10 2.78
N GLU A 209 5.04 10.77 4.04
CA GLU A 209 4.99 11.71 5.17
C GLU A 209 6.35 12.33 5.45
N MET A 210 7.42 11.54 5.54
CA MET A 210 8.79 12.06 5.67
C MET A 210 9.15 13.04 4.54
N MET A 211 8.74 12.75 3.30
CA MET A 211 9.03 13.64 2.18
C MET A 211 8.24 14.95 2.24
N VAL A 212 7.06 14.97 2.87
CA VAL A 212 6.29 16.21 3.16
C VAL A 212 6.99 17.01 4.26
N GLU A 213 7.49 16.37 5.30
CA GLU A 213 8.26 17.05 6.36
C GLU A 213 9.55 17.67 5.80
N TYR A 214 10.28 16.95 4.96
CA TYR A 214 11.48 17.46 4.30
C TYR A 214 11.21 18.62 3.32
N ASP A 215 10.03 18.66 2.72
CA ASP A 215 9.62 19.78 1.85
C ASP A 215 9.50 21.10 2.64
N ALA A 216 9.10 21.02 3.90
CA ALA A 216 9.05 22.20 4.76
C ALA A 216 10.47 22.75 5.10
N GLU A 217 11.49 21.89 5.14
CA GLU A 217 12.89 22.26 5.37
C GLU A 217 13.59 22.71 4.07
N TYR A 218 13.23 22.11 2.93
CA TYR A 218 13.83 22.35 1.61
C TYR A 218 12.76 22.65 0.55
N PRO A 219 11.98 23.73 0.68
CA PRO A 219 10.80 23.97 -0.15
C PRO A 219 11.10 24.15 -1.64
N GLU A 220 12.34 24.55 -1.98
CA GLU A 220 12.77 24.75 -3.36
C GLU A 220 12.85 23.49 -4.21
N TYR A 221 12.80 22.28 -3.58
CA TYR A 221 12.92 21.01 -4.30
C TYR A 221 11.59 20.31 -4.56
N HIS A 222 10.47 20.82 -4.06
CA HIS A 222 9.14 20.26 -4.24
C HIS A 222 9.06 18.78 -3.85
N LEU A 223 9.62 18.44 -2.68
CA LEU A 223 9.73 17.06 -2.20
C LEU A 223 8.38 16.47 -1.80
N ALA A 224 7.43 17.32 -1.37
CA ALA A 224 6.06 16.90 -1.08
C ALA A 224 5.31 16.39 -2.31
N GLU A 225 5.63 16.89 -3.51
CA GLU A 225 5.00 16.48 -4.76
C GLU A 225 5.78 15.33 -5.41
N SER A 226 7.09 15.52 -5.62
CA SER A 226 7.97 14.57 -6.31
C SER A 226 8.21 13.29 -5.49
N LYS A 227 8.02 13.34 -4.16
CA LYS A 227 8.42 12.28 -3.22
C LYS A 227 9.90 11.89 -3.39
N GLY A 228 10.71 12.85 -3.82
CA GLY A 228 12.14 12.68 -4.07
C GLY A 228 12.49 11.95 -5.36
N TYR A 229 11.52 11.68 -6.25
CA TYR A 229 11.79 11.15 -7.58
C TYR A 229 12.19 12.26 -8.54
N ALA A 230 12.86 11.87 -9.64
CA ALA A 230 13.37 12.78 -10.66
C ALA A 230 12.24 13.32 -11.57
N SER A 231 11.28 14.06 -11.00
CA SER A 231 10.30 14.80 -11.79
C SER A 231 10.97 15.97 -12.54
N PRO A 232 10.39 16.49 -13.63
CA PRO A 232 10.95 17.63 -14.32
C PRO A 232 11.21 18.83 -13.39
N GLU A 233 10.29 19.11 -12.49
CA GLU A 233 10.36 20.22 -11.52
C GLU A 233 11.50 20.01 -10.52
N HIS A 234 11.66 18.78 -10.02
CA HIS A 234 12.73 18.44 -9.09
C HIS A 234 14.10 18.50 -9.76
N ILE A 235 14.20 18.02 -11.01
CA ILE A 235 15.45 18.14 -11.80
C ILE A 235 15.81 19.60 -12.06
N GLU A 236 14.84 20.46 -12.37
CA GLU A 236 15.06 21.89 -12.55
C GLU A 236 15.51 22.56 -11.25
N ALA A 237 14.89 22.20 -10.12
CA ALA A 237 15.31 22.68 -8.80
C ALA A 237 16.75 22.30 -8.49
N ILE A 238 17.16 21.03 -8.76
CA ILE A 238 18.54 20.57 -8.61
C ILE A 238 19.51 21.39 -9.47
N ARG A 239 19.16 21.67 -10.72
CA ARG A 239 20.01 22.47 -11.62
C ARG A 239 20.18 23.90 -11.14
N LYS A 240 19.12 24.48 -10.57
CA LYS A 240 19.09 25.87 -10.10
C LYS A 240 19.75 26.06 -8.74
N HIS A 241 19.50 25.16 -7.81
CA HIS A 241 19.90 25.32 -6.40
C HIS A 241 21.06 24.40 -5.97
N GLY A 242 21.44 23.44 -6.82
CA GLY A 242 22.42 22.42 -6.46
C GLY A 242 21.77 21.28 -5.68
N LEU A 243 22.58 20.49 -4.99
CA LEU A 243 22.14 19.39 -4.14
C LEU A 243 22.02 19.85 -2.67
N CYS A 244 20.97 19.41 -1.97
CA CYS A 244 20.89 19.50 -0.53
C CYS A 244 21.30 18.14 0.11
N PRO A 245 21.44 18.06 1.47
CA PRO A 245 21.82 16.83 2.16
C PRO A 245 20.89 15.62 1.95
N LEU A 246 19.68 15.87 1.47
CA LEU A 246 18.70 14.81 1.18
C LEU A 246 18.92 14.15 -0.18
N HIS A 247 19.79 14.69 -1.05
CA HIS A 247 20.05 14.09 -2.36
C HIS A 247 21.06 12.97 -2.28
N ARG A 248 20.84 11.96 -3.11
CA ARG A 248 21.79 10.87 -3.35
C ARG A 248 22.73 11.30 -4.49
N VAL A 249 23.92 11.72 -4.14
CA VAL A 249 24.89 12.28 -5.08
C VAL A 249 25.17 11.33 -6.26
N SER A 250 25.30 10.02 -5.95
CA SER A 250 25.52 8.98 -6.96
C SER A 250 24.37 8.82 -7.97
N PHE A 251 23.15 9.30 -7.65
CA PHE A 251 21.98 9.24 -8.52
C PHE A 251 21.79 10.51 -9.35
N CYS A 252 22.44 11.61 -8.94
CA CYS A 252 22.21 12.93 -9.51
C CYS A 252 23.23 13.33 -10.61
N GLY A 253 24.22 12.49 -10.90
CA GLY A 253 25.33 12.83 -11.83
C GLY A 253 24.89 13.34 -13.19
N ASN A 254 23.80 12.81 -13.75
CA ASN A 254 23.26 13.23 -15.05
C ASN A 254 22.57 14.60 -15.03
N PHE A 255 22.18 15.11 -13.86
CA PHE A 255 21.46 16.38 -13.71
C PHE A 255 22.42 17.55 -13.47
N LEU A 256 23.62 17.26 -12.96
CA LEU A 256 24.64 18.24 -12.61
C LEU A 256 25.59 18.56 -13.78
N GLN A 257 25.52 17.83 -14.88
CA GLN A 257 26.29 18.16 -16.08
C GLN A 257 25.65 19.39 -16.74
N THR A 258 26.08 20.58 -16.32
CA THR A 258 26.00 21.79 -17.14
C THR A 258 26.63 21.48 -18.49
N GLU A 259 25.99 21.92 -19.57
CA GLU A 259 26.47 21.82 -20.97
C GLU A 259 28.00 21.95 -21.03
N ARG A 260 28.67 20.90 -21.45
CA ARG A 260 30.02 21.07 -22.01
C ARG A 260 29.82 21.87 -23.30
N LEU A 261 29.91 23.18 -23.17
CA LEU A 261 30.12 24.05 -24.29
C LEU A 261 31.45 23.59 -24.95
N PHE A 262 31.33 22.97 -26.11
CA PHE A 262 32.44 22.75 -27.01
C PHE A 262 32.80 24.06 -27.65
#